data_d78db52b257dfb0a89e9a37ba5172b5a
#
_entry.id   d78db52b257dfb0a89e9a37ba5172b5a
#
_cell.length_a   1.000
_cell.length_b   1.000
_cell.length_c   1.000
_cell.angle_alpha   90.00
_cell.angle_beta   90.00
_cell.angle_gamma   90.00
#
_symmetry.space_group_name_H-M   'P 1'
#
loop_
_entity.id
_entity.type
_entity.pdbx_description
1 polymer ?
#
loop_
_entity_poly.entity_id
_entity_poly.type
_entity_poly.pdbx_seq_one_letter_code
_entity_poly.pdbx_strand_id
1 'polypeptide(L)'
;MFTTSSPFGKVAFAVALGPYESEAWFANSWYQKKETRNELLIESLMGRSNKETAQIKACFKDAKYNASLEKCVADELPANKFRIAVMAQLSCSRMEEDRPLDEAGIREDVARLGTILERGATGGETEMVGIIVTRSDRWLREMAALYRQVYERDLAKAIIKHSKNLAVC
;
A
#
# COMPACT_ATOMS: atom_id res chain seq x y z
N MET A 1 -5.84 -10.22 -33.45
CA MET A 1 -5.07 -10.48 -32.23
C MET A 1 -4.66 -9.14 -31.65
N PHE A 2 -5.28 -8.70 -30.54
CA PHE A 2 -4.93 -7.43 -29.92
C PHE A 2 -3.58 -7.63 -29.19
N THR A 3 -2.54 -6.96 -29.69
CA THR A 3 -1.25 -7.00 -29.03
C THR A 3 -1.27 -6.05 -27.84
N THR A 4 -0.91 -6.54 -26.65
CA THR A 4 -0.79 -5.72 -25.41
C THR A 4 0.37 -4.71 -25.48
N SER A 5 1.01 -4.56 -26.65
CA SER A 5 2.16 -3.66 -26.84
C SER A 5 1.78 -2.19 -26.94
N SER A 6 0.58 -1.85 -27.46
CA SER A 6 0.12 -0.46 -27.56
C SER A 6 -0.60 -0.01 -26.27
N PRO A 7 -0.60 1.30 -25.94
CA PRO A 7 -1.38 1.83 -24.81
C PRO A 7 -2.87 1.45 -24.87
N PHE A 8 -3.49 1.56 -26.06
CA PHE A 8 -4.87 1.15 -26.28
C PHE A 8 -5.08 -0.34 -26.04
N GLY A 9 -4.18 -1.19 -26.55
CA GLY A 9 -4.27 -2.64 -26.35
C GLY A 9 -4.17 -3.02 -24.87
N LYS A 10 -3.37 -2.33 -24.07
CA LYS A 10 -3.28 -2.55 -22.61
C LYS A 10 -4.57 -2.16 -21.89
N VAL A 11 -5.17 -1.02 -22.24
CA VAL A 11 -6.45 -0.59 -21.65
C VAL A 11 -7.56 -1.59 -22.02
N ALA A 12 -7.69 -1.94 -23.30
CA ALA A 12 -8.69 -2.90 -23.75
C ALA A 12 -8.54 -4.27 -23.07
N PHE A 13 -7.30 -4.72 -22.88
CA PHE A 13 -7.00 -5.97 -22.18
C PHE A 13 -7.37 -5.89 -20.70
N ALA A 14 -7.00 -4.81 -20.00
CA ALA A 14 -7.34 -4.63 -18.60
C ALA A 14 -8.87 -4.59 -18.39
N VAL A 15 -9.60 -3.89 -19.25
CA VAL A 15 -11.07 -3.85 -19.20
C VAL A 15 -11.67 -5.23 -19.42
N ALA A 16 -11.13 -6.00 -20.37
CA ALA A 16 -11.61 -7.36 -20.68
C ALA A 16 -11.35 -8.37 -19.53
N LEU A 17 -10.29 -8.19 -18.76
CA LEU A 17 -9.99 -9.01 -17.58
C LEU A 17 -10.95 -8.74 -16.42
N GLY A 18 -11.48 -7.51 -16.32
CA GLY A 18 -12.28 -7.09 -15.17
C GLY A 18 -11.43 -6.60 -13.99
N PRO A 19 -12.10 -6.16 -12.89
CA PRO A 19 -11.45 -5.33 -11.88
C PRO A 19 -10.35 -6.02 -11.08
N TYR A 20 -10.50 -7.29 -10.70
CA TYR A 20 -9.52 -7.97 -9.84
C TYR A 20 -8.45 -8.72 -10.62
N GLU A 21 -8.81 -9.28 -11.75
CA GLU A 21 -7.86 -10.00 -12.61
C GLU A 21 -6.90 -9.02 -13.31
N SER A 22 -7.37 -7.81 -13.68
CA SER A 22 -6.52 -6.75 -14.21
C SER A 22 -5.51 -6.26 -13.17
N GLU A 23 -5.95 -6.06 -11.92
CA GLU A 23 -5.04 -5.65 -10.84
C GLU A 23 -3.99 -6.72 -10.53
N ALA A 24 -4.39 -7.99 -10.49
CA ALA A 24 -3.46 -9.10 -10.35
C ALA A 24 -2.44 -9.17 -11.49
N TRP A 25 -2.88 -8.87 -12.72
CA TRP A 25 -2.00 -8.79 -13.88
C TRP A 25 -1.02 -7.61 -13.80
N PHE A 26 -1.47 -6.44 -13.38
CA PHE A 26 -0.60 -5.29 -13.15
C PHE A 26 0.38 -5.56 -12.00
N ALA A 27 -0.09 -6.13 -10.90
CA ALA A 27 0.75 -6.55 -9.80
C ALA A 27 1.78 -7.63 -10.22
N ASN A 28 1.49 -8.47 -11.21
CA ASN A 28 2.46 -9.40 -11.78
C ASN A 28 3.47 -8.73 -12.72
N SER A 29 3.05 -7.67 -13.39
CA SER A 29 3.86 -7.01 -14.43
C SER A 29 4.97 -6.12 -13.86
N TRP A 30 4.98 -5.81 -12.56
CA TRP A 30 5.90 -4.86 -11.94
C TRP A 30 7.37 -5.30 -12.00
N TYR A 31 7.65 -6.58 -11.89
CA TYR A 31 9.02 -7.13 -11.88
C TYR A 31 9.49 -7.69 -13.23
N GLN A 32 8.58 -7.87 -14.20
CA GLN A 32 8.87 -8.58 -15.46
C GLN A 32 9.72 -7.78 -16.47
N LYS A 33 10.04 -6.52 -16.18
CA LYS A 33 10.86 -5.68 -17.05
C LYS A 33 12.20 -5.34 -16.40
N LYS A 34 13.16 -4.85 -17.23
CA LYS A 34 14.49 -4.41 -16.76
C LYS A 34 14.44 -3.34 -15.66
N GLU A 35 13.36 -2.56 -15.59
CA GLU A 35 13.13 -1.56 -14.55
C GLU A 35 11.93 -2.01 -13.72
N THR A 36 12.14 -2.14 -12.41
CA THR A 36 11.04 -2.39 -11.48
C THR A 36 10.07 -1.22 -11.44
N ARG A 37 8.78 -1.50 -11.54
CA ARG A 37 7.72 -0.50 -11.56
C ARG A 37 6.90 -0.61 -10.28
N ASN A 38 7.48 -0.14 -9.19
CA ASN A 38 6.81 -0.18 -7.87
C ASN A 38 5.45 0.51 -7.86
N GLU A 39 5.24 1.50 -8.75
CA GLU A 39 3.95 2.20 -8.93
C GLU A 39 2.83 1.22 -9.26
N LEU A 40 3.09 0.16 -10.03
CA LEU A 40 2.08 -0.83 -10.36
C LEU A 40 1.58 -1.59 -9.13
N LEU A 41 2.47 -1.91 -8.18
CA LEU A 41 2.07 -2.51 -6.91
C LEU A 41 1.28 -1.53 -6.03
N ILE A 42 1.70 -0.27 -6.01
CA ILE A 42 1.00 0.77 -5.24
C ILE A 42 -0.42 0.94 -5.77
N GLU A 43 -0.58 1.15 -7.07
CA GLU A 43 -1.88 1.38 -7.71
C GLU A 43 -2.81 0.16 -7.62
N SER A 44 -2.26 -1.05 -7.76
CA SER A 44 -3.04 -2.27 -7.72
C SER A 44 -3.49 -2.66 -6.32
N LEU A 45 -2.68 -2.43 -5.29
CA LEU A 45 -2.87 -3.03 -3.97
C LEU A 45 -3.17 -2.01 -2.86
N MET A 46 -2.52 -0.82 -2.86
CA MET A 46 -2.62 0.07 -1.72
C MET A 46 -4.02 0.68 -1.58
N GLY A 47 -4.50 0.78 -0.34
CA GLY A 47 -5.82 1.34 -0.03
C GLY A 47 -6.99 0.40 -0.33
N ARG A 48 -6.76 -0.81 -0.84
CA ARG A 48 -7.82 -1.80 -1.06
C ARG A 48 -8.35 -2.35 0.27
N SER A 49 -9.62 -2.70 0.30
CA SER A 49 -10.22 -3.45 1.41
C SER A 49 -9.63 -4.87 1.50
N ASN A 50 -9.80 -5.53 2.64
CA ASN A 50 -9.37 -6.92 2.82
C ASN A 50 -10.03 -7.85 1.79
N LYS A 51 -11.31 -7.63 1.49
CA LYS A 51 -12.06 -8.40 0.49
C LYS A 51 -11.49 -8.23 -0.92
N GLU A 52 -11.22 -6.99 -1.35
CA GLU A 52 -10.63 -6.72 -2.67
C GLU A 52 -9.22 -7.31 -2.77
N THR A 53 -8.40 -7.11 -1.75
CA THR A 53 -7.04 -7.69 -1.68
C THR A 53 -7.08 -9.21 -1.79
N ALA A 54 -7.99 -9.88 -1.07
CA ALA A 54 -8.16 -11.33 -1.15
C ALA A 54 -8.57 -11.79 -2.56
N GLN A 55 -9.44 -11.03 -3.25
CA GLN A 55 -9.84 -11.33 -4.63
C GLN A 55 -8.68 -11.14 -5.63
N ILE A 56 -7.91 -10.06 -5.49
CA ILE A 56 -6.71 -9.84 -6.32
C ILE A 56 -5.71 -10.98 -6.13
N LYS A 57 -5.46 -11.40 -4.89
CA LYS A 57 -4.59 -12.56 -4.58
C LYS A 57 -5.09 -13.84 -5.25
N ALA A 58 -6.40 -14.11 -5.19
CA ALA A 58 -7.01 -15.27 -5.81
C ALA A 58 -6.91 -15.26 -7.37
N CYS A 59 -6.85 -14.07 -7.97
CA CYS A 59 -6.66 -13.90 -9.41
C CYS A 59 -5.19 -13.98 -9.86
N PHE A 60 -4.23 -13.97 -8.95
CA PHE A 60 -2.81 -14.07 -9.29
C PHE A 60 -2.46 -15.51 -9.71
N LYS A 61 -1.92 -15.66 -10.92
CA LYS A 61 -1.73 -17.00 -11.54
C LYS A 61 -0.29 -17.28 -12.01
N ASP A 62 0.70 -16.54 -11.52
CA ASP A 62 2.09 -16.76 -11.92
C ASP A 62 2.63 -18.09 -11.38
N ALA A 63 2.91 -19.02 -12.31
CA ALA A 63 3.39 -20.35 -11.97
C ALA A 63 4.78 -20.35 -11.28
N LYS A 64 5.62 -19.34 -11.55
CA LYS A 64 6.92 -19.16 -10.91
C LYS A 64 6.80 -19.08 -9.38
N TYR A 65 5.70 -18.51 -8.90
CA TYR A 65 5.44 -18.30 -7.47
C TYR A 65 4.31 -19.19 -6.93
N ASN A 66 3.98 -20.27 -7.62
CA ASN A 66 2.88 -21.17 -7.27
C ASN A 66 1.53 -20.42 -7.10
N ALA A 67 1.27 -19.44 -7.95
CA ALA A 67 0.11 -18.56 -7.88
C ALA A 67 -0.02 -17.78 -6.53
N SER A 68 1.08 -17.53 -5.83
CA SER A 68 1.11 -16.74 -4.59
C SER A 68 1.71 -15.36 -4.87
N LEU A 69 0.90 -14.32 -4.74
CA LEU A 69 1.35 -12.94 -4.87
C LEU A 69 2.28 -12.56 -3.71
N GLU A 70 2.03 -13.07 -2.50
CA GLU A 70 2.90 -12.87 -1.35
C GLU A 70 4.30 -13.43 -1.59
N LYS A 71 4.38 -14.63 -2.16
CA LYS A 71 5.67 -15.23 -2.49
C LYS A 71 6.39 -14.43 -3.57
N CYS A 72 5.68 -13.98 -4.60
CA CYS A 72 6.23 -13.12 -5.63
C CYS A 72 6.84 -11.84 -5.04
N VAL A 73 6.08 -11.15 -4.17
CA VAL A 73 6.53 -9.92 -3.51
C VAL A 73 7.72 -10.19 -2.58
N ALA A 74 7.70 -11.27 -1.81
CA ALA A 74 8.78 -11.62 -0.90
C ALA A 74 10.08 -11.97 -1.63
N ASP A 75 10.00 -12.62 -2.77
CA ASP A 75 11.17 -13.06 -3.54
C ASP A 75 11.75 -11.93 -4.43
N GLU A 76 10.89 -11.07 -5.00
CA GLU A 76 11.31 -10.07 -5.99
C GLU A 76 11.56 -8.67 -5.42
N LEU A 77 10.89 -8.28 -4.32
CA LEU A 77 11.18 -6.99 -3.67
C LEU A 77 12.37 -7.11 -2.72
N PRO A 78 13.28 -6.13 -2.73
CA PRO A 78 14.32 -6.04 -1.72
C PRO A 78 13.71 -5.92 -0.32
N ALA A 79 14.45 -6.42 0.70
CA ALA A 79 14.03 -6.40 2.10
C ALA A 79 14.08 -4.97 2.68
N ASN A 80 13.18 -4.12 2.21
CA ASN A 80 13.05 -2.72 2.62
C ASN A 80 11.64 -2.40 3.15
N LYS A 81 11.41 -1.16 3.51
CA LYS A 81 10.14 -0.67 4.08
C LYS A 81 8.98 -0.73 3.08
N PHE A 82 9.27 -0.61 1.78
CA PHE A 82 8.24 -0.79 0.75
C PHE A 82 7.70 -2.22 0.73
N ARG A 83 8.59 -3.24 0.81
CA ARG A 83 8.14 -4.63 0.94
C ARG A 83 7.31 -4.85 2.20
N ILE A 84 7.68 -4.24 3.33
CA ILE A 84 6.89 -4.31 4.58
C ILE A 84 5.48 -3.76 4.35
N ALA A 85 5.35 -2.60 3.68
CA ALA A 85 4.05 -2.01 3.36
C ALA A 85 3.20 -2.92 2.47
N VAL A 86 3.78 -3.45 1.39
CA VAL A 86 3.07 -4.35 0.47
C VAL A 86 2.64 -5.63 1.17
N MET A 87 3.52 -6.24 1.97
CA MET A 87 3.19 -7.45 2.74
C MET A 87 2.12 -7.20 3.81
N ALA A 88 2.13 -6.04 4.46
CA ALA A 88 1.08 -5.65 5.39
C ALA A 88 -0.29 -5.53 4.69
N GLN A 89 -0.35 -4.96 3.49
CA GLN A 89 -1.57 -4.92 2.67
C GLN A 89 -2.03 -6.34 2.29
N LEU A 90 -1.11 -7.19 1.82
CA LEU A 90 -1.41 -8.55 1.40
C LEU A 90 -1.85 -9.47 2.55
N SER A 91 -1.55 -9.11 3.80
CA SER A 91 -2.02 -9.87 4.98
C SER A 91 -3.53 -9.80 5.19
N CYS A 92 -4.24 -8.91 4.48
CA CYS A 92 -5.68 -8.70 4.62
C CYS A 92 -6.10 -8.40 6.07
N SER A 93 -5.28 -7.66 6.82
CA SER A 93 -5.51 -7.31 8.22
C SER A 93 -5.83 -5.82 8.43
N ARG A 94 -6.23 -5.14 7.36
CA ARG A 94 -6.66 -3.74 7.42
C ARG A 94 -7.92 -3.61 8.27
N MET A 95 -8.01 -2.56 9.06
CA MET A 95 -9.20 -2.22 9.84
C MET A 95 -10.40 -2.05 8.90
N GLU A 96 -11.53 -2.69 9.23
CA GLU A 96 -12.77 -2.57 8.45
C GLU A 96 -13.39 -1.17 8.63
N GLU A 97 -14.05 -0.68 7.58
CA GLU A 97 -14.61 0.68 7.56
C GLU A 97 -15.81 0.86 8.48
N ASP A 98 -16.52 -0.21 8.82
CA ASP A 98 -17.68 -0.22 9.71
C ASP A 98 -17.32 -0.27 11.20
N ARG A 99 -16.03 -0.48 11.53
CA ARG A 99 -15.57 -0.47 12.92
C ARG A 99 -15.83 0.89 13.57
N PRO A 100 -16.44 0.93 14.76
CA PRO A 100 -16.61 2.17 15.51
C PRO A 100 -15.29 2.92 15.70
N LEU A 101 -15.31 4.23 15.54
CA LEU A 101 -14.15 5.06 15.82
C LEU A 101 -13.87 5.07 17.33
N ASP A 102 -12.62 4.86 17.68
CA ASP A 102 -12.10 4.97 19.04
C ASP A 102 -11.20 6.21 19.11
N GLU A 103 -11.72 7.25 19.75
CA GLU A 103 -10.97 8.52 19.89
C GLU A 103 -9.65 8.35 20.68
N ALA A 104 -9.62 7.44 21.66
CA ALA A 104 -8.40 7.18 22.41
C ALA A 104 -7.33 6.54 21.53
N GLY A 105 -7.71 5.55 20.73
CA GLY A 105 -6.82 4.91 19.77
C GLY A 105 -6.34 5.86 18.67
N ILE A 106 -7.21 6.78 18.19
CA ILE A 106 -6.81 7.81 17.23
C ILE A 106 -5.76 8.75 17.84
N ARG A 107 -5.97 9.19 19.08
CA ARG A 107 -5.01 10.04 19.80
C ARG A 107 -3.65 9.33 20.01
N GLU A 108 -3.69 8.05 20.31
CA GLU A 108 -2.49 7.24 20.46
C GLU A 108 -1.71 7.14 19.14
N ASP A 109 -2.38 6.82 18.03
CA ASP A 109 -1.76 6.76 16.70
C ASP A 109 -1.18 8.14 16.30
N VAL A 110 -1.89 9.23 16.56
CA VAL A 110 -1.40 10.62 16.32
C VAL A 110 -0.16 10.92 17.15
N ALA A 111 -0.14 10.55 18.43
CA ALA A 111 1.03 10.77 19.30
C ALA A 111 2.25 9.96 18.83
N ARG A 112 2.04 8.70 18.40
CA ARG A 112 3.08 7.85 17.82
C ARG A 112 3.65 8.47 16.55
N LEU A 113 2.78 8.87 15.61
CA LEU A 113 3.20 9.53 14.38
C LEU A 113 3.93 10.85 14.65
N GLY A 114 3.46 11.65 15.61
CA GLY A 114 4.13 12.86 16.03
C GLY A 114 5.55 12.60 16.57
N THR A 115 5.71 11.54 17.34
CA THR A 115 7.05 11.13 17.83
C THR A 115 7.98 10.78 16.68
N ILE A 116 7.49 10.03 15.68
CA ILE A 116 8.28 9.63 14.51
C ILE A 116 8.61 10.81 13.61
N LEU A 117 7.61 11.62 13.27
CA LEU A 117 7.70 12.65 12.24
C LEU A 117 8.35 13.96 12.74
N GLU A 118 8.12 14.34 14.01
CA GLU A 118 8.61 15.61 14.56
C GLU A 118 9.94 15.44 15.30
N ARG A 119 10.16 14.30 15.95
CA ARG A 119 11.42 14.04 16.69
C ARG A 119 12.47 13.31 15.87
N GLY A 120 12.13 12.86 14.65
CA GLY A 120 13.07 12.14 13.80
C GLY A 120 13.55 10.82 14.41
N ALA A 121 12.66 10.12 15.12
CA ALA A 121 12.99 8.86 15.78
C ALA A 121 13.48 7.82 14.74
N THR A 122 14.74 7.47 14.82
CA THR A 122 15.34 6.45 13.96
C THR A 122 14.65 5.11 14.22
N GLY A 123 14.15 4.48 13.16
CA GLY A 123 13.51 3.15 13.26
C GLY A 123 11.98 3.17 13.38
N GLY A 124 11.34 4.34 13.56
CA GLY A 124 9.89 4.46 13.67
C GLY A 124 9.13 4.30 12.35
N GLU A 125 9.83 4.28 11.21
CA GLU A 125 9.18 4.25 9.90
C GLU A 125 8.41 2.96 9.63
N THR A 126 8.85 1.82 10.17
CA THR A 126 8.11 0.56 10.07
C THR A 126 6.77 0.64 10.81
N GLU A 127 6.76 1.26 11.99
CA GLU A 127 5.54 1.51 12.76
C GLU A 127 4.61 2.47 12.02
N MET A 128 5.15 3.59 11.51
CA MET A 128 4.39 4.54 10.69
C MET A 128 3.73 3.87 9.48
N VAL A 129 4.50 3.07 8.72
CA VAL A 129 3.98 2.30 7.59
C VAL A 129 2.87 1.35 8.05
N GLY A 130 3.07 0.64 9.16
CA GLY A 130 2.08 -0.26 9.74
C GLY A 130 0.77 0.47 10.05
N ILE A 131 0.82 1.62 10.70
CA ILE A 131 -0.36 2.45 11.00
C ILE A 131 -1.07 2.85 9.69
N ILE A 132 -0.35 3.48 8.75
CA ILE A 132 -0.93 4.01 7.51
C ILE A 132 -1.59 2.91 6.67
N VAL A 133 -0.98 1.73 6.57
CA VAL A 133 -1.47 0.65 5.70
C VAL A 133 -2.64 -0.12 6.35
N THR A 134 -2.65 -0.25 7.68
CA THR A 134 -3.63 -1.11 8.36
C THR A 134 -4.86 -0.40 8.89
N ARG A 135 -4.86 0.93 9.00
CA ARG A 135 -6.04 1.67 9.45
C ARG A 135 -7.05 1.85 8.31
N SER A 136 -8.36 1.96 8.66
CA SER A 136 -9.43 2.27 7.70
C SER A 136 -9.31 3.70 7.18
N ASP A 137 -9.93 4.00 6.04
CA ASP A 137 -9.95 5.36 5.48
C ASP A 137 -10.62 6.36 6.41
N ARG A 138 -11.68 5.91 7.09
CA ARG A 138 -12.37 6.72 8.09
C ARG A 138 -11.45 7.07 9.26
N TRP A 139 -10.71 6.08 9.78
CA TRP A 139 -9.73 6.30 10.85
C TRP A 139 -8.61 7.23 10.42
N LEU A 140 -8.05 7.03 9.23
CA LEU A 140 -6.97 7.87 8.68
C LEU A 140 -7.40 9.32 8.49
N ARG A 141 -8.66 9.57 8.10
CA ARG A 141 -9.20 10.94 8.00
C ARG A 141 -9.26 11.65 9.35
N GLU A 142 -9.80 10.99 10.37
CA GLU A 142 -9.86 11.55 11.73
C GLU A 142 -8.46 11.75 12.32
N MET A 143 -7.58 10.80 12.12
CA MET A 143 -6.18 10.89 12.53
C MET A 143 -5.46 12.09 11.85
N ALA A 144 -5.67 12.30 10.56
CA ALA A 144 -5.08 13.44 9.84
C ALA A 144 -5.64 14.78 10.30
N ALA A 145 -6.96 14.84 10.60
CA ALA A 145 -7.59 16.04 11.16
C ALA A 145 -7.03 16.37 12.56
N LEU A 146 -6.94 15.37 13.44
CA LEU A 146 -6.39 15.55 14.78
C LEU A 146 -4.89 15.90 14.74
N TYR A 147 -4.12 15.26 13.85
CA TYR A 147 -2.70 15.60 13.68
C TYR A 147 -2.52 17.07 13.32
N ARG A 148 -3.34 17.59 12.39
CA ARG A 148 -3.31 19.03 12.02
C ARG A 148 -3.64 19.95 13.19
N GLN A 149 -4.58 19.57 14.06
CA GLN A 149 -4.93 20.35 15.24
C GLN A 149 -3.79 20.37 16.28
N VAL A 150 -3.13 19.23 16.50
CA VAL A 150 -2.09 19.09 17.54
C VAL A 150 -0.74 19.66 17.09
N TYR A 151 -0.35 19.44 15.84
CA TYR A 151 0.98 19.79 15.35
C TYR A 151 0.99 20.99 14.38
N GLU A 152 -0.17 21.58 14.08
CA GLU A 152 -0.34 22.70 13.14
C GLU A 152 0.24 22.41 11.74
N ARG A 153 0.26 21.14 11.37
CA ARG A 153 0.83 20.62 10.11
C ARG A 153 -0.05 19.60 9.46
N ASP A 154 0.02 19.55 8.15
CA ASP A 154 -0.63 18.49 7.36
C ASP A 154 0.16 17.20 7.48
N LEU A 155 -0.53 16.09 7.86
CA LEU A 155 0.09 14.79 8.06
C LEU A 155 0.79 14.27 6.81
N ALA A 156 0.15 14.39 5.63
CA ALA A 156 0.74 13.91 4.38
C ALA A 156 2.02 14.68 4.05
N LYS A 157 2.03 16.01 4.25
CA LYS A 157 3.23 16.83 4.05
C LYS A 157 4.34 16.49 5.05
N ALA A 158 3.99 16.18 6.31
CA ALA A 158 4.96 15.76 7.32
C ALA A 158 5.60 14.41 6.93
N ILE A 159 4.80 13.44 6.47
CA ILE A 159 5.28 12.15 5.96
C ILE A 159 6.21 12.35 4.77
N ILE A 160 5.81 13.14 3.77
CA ILE A 160 6.64 13.41 2.58
C ILE A 160 7.97 14.07 2.97
N LYS A 161 7.94 15.02 3.90
CA LYS A 161 9.17 15.68 4.38
C LYS A 161 10.10 14.69 5.09
N HIS A 162 9.55 13.82 5.93
CA HIS A 162 10.32 12.79 6.64
C HIS A 162 10.84 11.71 5.69
N SER A 163 10.02 11.32 4.70
CA SER A 163 10.33 10.26 3.74
C SER A 163 11.33 10.64 2.64
N LYS A 164 11.80 11.89 2.59
CA LYS A 164 12.95 12.25 1.71
C LYS A 164 14.18 11.39 1.96
N ASN A 165 14.28 10.77 3.13
CA ASN A 165 15.29 9.76 3.46
C ASN A 165 14.80 8.31 3.23
N LEU A 166 13.52 8.13 2.91
CA LEU A 166 12.92 6.88 2.48
C LEU A 166 12.86 6.83 0.95
N ALA A 167 13.83 7.47 0.28
CA ALA A 167 13.89 7.46 -1.17
C ALA A 167 13.57 6.05 -1.65
N VAL A 168 12.34 5.88 -2.06
CA VAL A 168 11.87 4.74 -2.82
C VAL A 168 12.54 4.92 -4.17
N CYS A 169 13.69 4.32 -4.31
CA CYS A 169 14.36 4.19 -5.58
C CYS A 169 13.61 3.20 -6.44
#